data_dd8d8c5760bdbaabc1b21e102175c8c8
#
_entry.id   dd8d8c5760bdbaabc1b21e102175c8c8
#
_cell.length_a   1.000
_cell.length_b   1.000
_cell.length_c   1.000
_cell.angle_alpha   90.00
_cell.angle_beta   90.00
_cell.angle_gamma   90.00
#
_symmetry.space_group_name_H-M   'P 1'
#
loop_
_entity.id
_entity.type
_entity.pdbx_description
1 polymer ?
#
loop_
_entity_poly.entity_id
_entity_poly.type
_entity_poly.pdbx_seq_one_letter_code
_entity_poly.pdbx_strand_id
1 'polypeptide(L)'
;MIDCHIQLIQGQFSLDQRFQSDQSVIGLFGASGSGKTTILHSIAGLIKPQSGWIKIQNQTWFDRAQNINLSTQQRRIGLVFQDAQLFPHKNVMQNLLFGFKHIRPEQRQFELDYIVKLLKLEHLTERMPIKLSGGEKQRVALGRALLYSPQLLLLDEPLSALDSAHKKEIIPFFQKIKTELKIPMLYVSHDKSEIEQLTHEIWYL
;
A
#
# COMPACT_ATOMS: atom_id res chain seq x y z
N MET A 1 -2.74 -15.20 -1.13
CA MET A 1 -2.11 -15.48 -2.44
C MET A 1 -2.23 -14.27 -3.35
N ILE A 2 -1.14 -13.88 -4.00
CA ILE A 2 -1.11 -12.95 -5.14
C ILE A 2 -0.65 -13.75 -6.35
N ASP A 3 -1.41 -13.74 -7.43
CA ASP A 3 -1.02 -14.29 -8.74
C ASP A 3 -1.34 -13.25 -9.79
N CYS A 4 -0.32 -12.71 -10.44
CA CYS A 4 -0.50 -11.70 -11.46
C CYS A 4 0.47 -11.89 -12.62
N HIS A 5 -0.03 -11.59 -13.81
CA HIS A 5 0.73 -11.40 -15.04
C HIS A 5 0.30 -10.06 -15.62
N ILE A 6 1.21 -9.12 -15.67
CA ILE A 6 0.93 -7.75 -16.09
C ILE A 6 1.75 -7.44 -17.33
N GLN A 7 1.05 -7.19 -18.43
CA GLN A 7 1.64 -6.74 -19.68
C GLN A 7 1.14 -5.34 -20.01
N LEU A 8 2.05 -4.41 -20.22
CA LEU A 8 1.75 -3.01 -20.48
C LEU A 8 2.82 -2.40 -21.40
N ILE A 9 2.40 -1.60 -22.35
CA ILE A 9 3.27 -0.77 -23.18
C ILE A 9 2.80 0.67 -23.07
N GLN A 10 3.70 1.57 -22.68
CA GLN A 10 3.47 3.02 -22.60
C GLN A 10 4.62 3.76 -23.30
N GLY A 11 4.40 4.20 -24.53
CA GLY A 11 5.44 4.80 -25.36
C GLY A 11 6.60 3.79 -25.59
N GLN A 12 7.81 4.13 -25.14
CA GLN A 12 8.98 3.25 -25.22
C GLN A 12 9.11 2.30 -24.02
N PHE A 13 8.34 2.47 -22.97
CA PHE A 13 8.36 1.59 -21.80
C PHE A 13 7.50 0.36 -22.05
N SER A 14 8.08 -0.83 -21.84
CA SER A 14 7.40 -2.12 -21.94
C SER A 14 7.59 -2.89 -20.63
N LEU A 15 6.51 -3.41 -20.11
CA LEU A 15 6.47 -4.24 -18.91
C LEU A 15 5.80 -5.58 -19.27
N ASP A 16 6.48 -6.68 -18.99
CA ASP A 16 5.93 -8.05 -19.07
C ASP A 16 6.46 -8.81 -17.85
N GLN A 17 5.65 -8.89 -16.81
CA GLN A 17 6.06 -9.47 -15.53
C GLN A 17 4.99 -10.41 -14.97
N ARG A 18 5.46 -11.56 -14.50
CA ARG A 18 4.62 -12.55 -13.85
C ARG A 18 5.13 -12.86 -12.46
N PHE A 19 4.23 -12.78 -11.48
CA PHE A 19 4.53 -13.02 -10.08
C PHE A 19 3.46 -13.89 -9.44
N GLN A 20 3.88 -14.81 -8.58
CA GLN A 20 2.98 -15.63 -7.79
C GLN A 20 3.58 -15.87 -6.42
N SER A 21 2.81 -15.63 -5.35
CA SER A 21 3.22 -15.94 -3.98
C SER A 21 2.03 -16.15 -3.07
N ASP A 22 2.20 -17.03 -2.08
CA ASP A 22 1.23 -17.26 -0.99
C ASP A 22 1.62 -16.51 0.29
N GLN A 23 2.73 -15.81 0.29
CA GLN A 23 3.20 -15.06 1.45
C GLN A 23 2.32 -13.84 1.72
N SER A 24 2.15 -13.52 3.01
CA SER A 24 1.39 -12.36 3.44
C SER A 24 2.10 -11.03 3.17
N VAL A 25 3.44 -11.05 3.09
CA VAL A 25 4.24 -9.86 2.77
C VAL A 25 5.19 -10.21 1.64
N ILE A 26 5.14 -9.41 0.58
CA ILE A 26 5.97 -9.55 -0.60
C ILE A 26 6.72 -8.23 -0.80
N GLY A 27 8.03 -8.31 -0.97
CA GLY A 27 8.87 -7.19 -1.37
C GLY A 27 8.96 -7.09 -2.89
N LEU A 28 8.91 -5.89 -3.43
CA LEU A 28 9.18 -5.62 -4.84
C LEU A 28 10.42 -4.73 -4.91
N PHE A 29 11.53 -5.30 -5.33
CA PHE A 29 12.83 -4.64 -5.40
C PHE A 29 13.25 -4.38 -6.85
N GLY A 30 13.86 -3.23 -7.09
CA GLY A 30 14.42 -2.89 -8.41
C GLY A 30 14.89 -1.45 -8.48
N ALA A 31 15.63 -1.13 -9.53
CA ALA A 31 16.13 0.22 -9.78
C ALA A 31 15.00 1.24 -9.99
N SER A 32 15.30 2.53 -9.84
CA SER A 32 14.36 3.58 -10.24
C SER A 32 14.02 3.45 -11.73
N GLY A 33 12.74 3.59 -12.08
CA GLY A 33 12.26 3.44 -13.46
C GLY A 33 12.05 1.99 -13.93
N SER A 34 12.33 0.96 -13.12
CA SER A 34 12.13 -0.45 -13.53
C SER A 34 10.66 -0.88 -13.68
N GLY A 35 9.70 -0.05 -13.29
CA GLY A 35 8.27 -0.35 -13.41
C GLY A 35 7.56 -0.75 -12.13
N LYS A 36 8.21 -0.66 -10.96
CA LYS A 36 7.64 -1.01 -9.64
C LYS A 36 6.30 -0.30 -9.39
N THR A 37 6.28 1.01 -9.51
CA THR A 37 5.07 1.84 -9.35
C THR A 37 4.00 1.48 -10.39
N THR A 38 4.39 1.13 -11.62
CA THR A 38 3.46 0.69 -12.67
C THR A 38 2.77 -0.63 -12.30
N ILE A 39 3.51 -1.60 -11.76
CA ILE A 39 2.94 -2.86 -11.24
C ILE A 39 1.98 -2.56 -10.10
N LEU A 40 2.41 -1.78 -9.12
CA LEU A 40 1.61 -1.41 -7.95
C LEU A 40 0.32 -0.69 -8.38
N HIS A 41 0.41 0.29 -9.29
CA HIS A 41 -0.76 1.01 -9.82
C HIS A 41 -1.66 0.10 -10.67
N SER A 42 -1.12 -0.89 -11.37
CA SER A 42 -1.91 -1.90 -12.10
C SER A 42 -2.72 -2.77 -11.13
N ILE A 43 -2.08 -3.25 -10.04
CA ILE A 43 -2.76 -4.00 -8.98
C ILE A 43 -3.81 -3.13 -8.29
N ALA A 44 -3.53 -1.85 -8.08
CA ALA A 44 -4.47 -0.88 -7.52
C ALA A 44 -5.68 -0.61 -8.43
N GLY A 45 -5.58 -0.86 -9.72
CA GLY A 45 -6.60 -0.50 -10.72
C GLY A 45 -6.55 0.96 -11.17
N LEU A 46 -5.44 1.66 -10.88
CA LEU A 46 -5.16 3.02 -11.36
C LEU A 46 -4.64 3.01 -12.80
N ILE A 47 -3.93 1.94 -13.16
CA ILE A 47 -3.48 1.68 -14.54
C ILE A 47 -4.14 0.37 -14.98
N LYS A 48 -4.72 0.36 -16.18
CA LYS A 48 -5.28 -0.85 -16.77
C LYS A 48 -4.24 -1.54 -17.62
N PRO A 49 -3.82 -2.80 -17.30
CA PRO A 49 -2.94 -3.58 -18.16
C PRO A 49 -3.54 -3.83 -19.55
N GLN A 50 -2.70 -4.00 -20.55
CA GLN A 50 -3.14 -4.35 -21.91
C GLN A 50 -3.55 -5.81 -22.01
N SER A 51 -2.82 -6.69 -21.30
CA SER A 51 -3.13 -8.13 -21.21
C SER A 51 -2.65 -8.71 -19.88
N GLY A 52 -2.96 -10.01 -19.68
CA GLY A 52 -2.66 -10.73 -18.45
C GLY A 52 -3.82 -10.79 -17.47
N TRP A 53 -3.47 -11.03 -16.20
CA TRP A 53 -4.44 -11.17 -15.10
C TRP A 53 -3.86 -10.64 -13.77
N ILE A 54 -4.75 -10.33 -12.85
CA ILE A 54 -4.44 -10.00 -11.45
C ILE A 54 -5.46 -10.72 -10.58
N LYS A 55 -5.00 -11.66 -9.75
CA LYS A 55 -5.80 -12.43 -8.82
C LYS A 55 -5.26 -12.26 -7.41
N ILE A 56 -6.12 -11.86 -6.50
CA ILE A 56 -5.78 -11.64 -5.09
C ILE A 56 -6.73 -12.47 -4.23
N GLN A 57 -6.21 -13.32 -3.35
CA GLN A 57 -6.99 -14.14 -2.43
C GLN A 57 -8.16 -14.89 -3.12
N ASN A 58 -7.93 -15.55 -4.23
CA ASN A 58 -8.95 -16.26 -5.02
C ASN A 58 -9.98 -15.37 -5.75
N GLN A 59 -9.89 -14.06 -5.67
CA GLN A 59 -10.71 -13.13 -6.44
C GLN A 59 -9.93 -12.62 -7.66
N THR A 60 -10.54 -12.71 -8.84
CA THR A 60 -10.00 -12.10 -10.06
C THR A 60 -10.33 -10.61 -10.07
N TRP A 61 -9.30 -9.76 -10.00
CA TRP A 61 -9.45 -8.30 -10.06
C TRP A 61 -9.32 -7.75 -11.48
N PHE A 62 -8.48 -8.39 -12.27
CA PHE A 62 -8.32 -8.11 -13.68
C PHE A 62 -8.07 -9.43 -14.43
N ASP A 63 -8.68 -9.59 -15.58
CA ASP A 63 -8.39 -10.66 -16.53
C ASP A 63 -8.81 -10.21 -17.93
N ARG A 64 -7.83 -10.02 -18.81
CA ARG A 64 -8.10 -9.53 -20.16
C ARG A 64 -8.90 -10.53 -20.99
N ALA A 65 -8.60 -11.82 -20.86
CA ALA A 65 -9.26 -12.88 -21.61
C ALA A 65 -10.74 -13.04 -21.21
N GLN A 66 -11.03 -12.85 -19.91
CA GLN A 66 -12.41 -12.94 -19.37
C GLN A 66 -13.14 -11.59 -19.35
N ASN A 67 -12.52 -10.53 -19.84
CA ASN A 67 -13.05 -9.16 -19.80
C ASN A 67 -13.44 -8.68 -18.39
N ILE A 68 -12.69 -9.09 -17.37
CA ILE A 68 -12.86 -8.67 -15.98
C ILE A 68 -11.94 -7.50 -15.69
N ASN A 69 -12.48 -6.43 -15.08
CA ASN A 69 -11.69 -5.32 -14.56
C ASN A 69 -12.45 -4.62 -13.42
N LEU A 70 -12.14 -5.03 -12.18
CA LEU A 70 -12.72 -4.40 -11.01
C LEU A 70 -12.22 -2.97 -10.86
N SER A 71 -13.12 -2.06 -10.48
CA SER A 71 -12.76 -0.69 -10.13
C SER A 71 -11.88 -0.65 -8.87
N THR A 72 -11.17 0.48 -8.66
CA THR A 72 -10.35 0.70 -7.45
C THR A 72 -11.15 0.50 -6.17
N GLN A 73 -12.41 0.96 -6.14
CA GLN A 73 -13.30 0.81 -4.99
C GLN A 73 -13.64 -0.66 -4.71
N GLN A 74 -13.89 -1.46 -5.78
CA GLN A 74 -14.20 -2.89 -5.64
C GLN A 74 -13.01 -3.71 -5.18
N ARG A 75 -11.78 -3.27 -5.50
CA ARG A 75 -10.54 -3.94 -5.05
C ARG A 75 -10.24 -3.71 -3.57
N ARG A 76 -10.84 -2.70 -2.94
CA ARG A 76 -10.66 -2.37 -1.51
C ARG A 76 -9.20 -2.42 -1.07
N ILE A 77 -8.35 -1.65 -1.72
CA ILE A 77 -6.93 -1.55 -1.40
C ILE A 77 -6.65 -0.38 -0.46
N GLY A 78 -5.64 -0.54 0.38
CA GLY A 78 -4.96 0.57 1.05
C GLY A 78 -3.72 0.93 0.25
N LEU A 79 -3.61 2.16 -0.23
CA LEU A 79 -2.44 2.63 -0.97
C LEU A 79 -1.74 3.74 -0.19
N VAL A 80 -0.45 3.53 0.07
CA VAL A 80 0.44 4.52 0.68
C VAL A 80 1.48 4.91 -0.36
N PHE A 81 1.47 6.18 -0.73
CA PHE A 81 2.40 6.76 -1.68
C PHE A 81 3.71 7.21 -1.01
N GLN A 82 4.75 7.37 -1.79
CA GLN A 82 6.07 7.82 -1.37
C GLN A 82 6.03 9.14 -0.58
N ASP A 83 5.21 10.10 -1.00
CA ASP A 83 5.04 11.43 -0.41
C ASP A 83 3.83 11.52 0.55
N ALA A 84 3.32 10.38 1.03
CA ALA A 84 2.16 10.23 1.91
C ALA A 84 0.83 10.75 1.35
N GLN A 85 0.81 11.73 0.46
CA GLN A 85 -0.35 12.35 -0.20
C GLN A 85 -1.53 12.60 0.75
N LEU A 86 -1.25 13.30 1.85
CA LEU A 86 -2.30 13.72 2.78
C LEU A 86 -3.12 14.88 2.18
N PHE A 87 -4.39 14.94 2.53
CA PHE A 87 -5.25 16.07 2.17
C PHE A 87 -4.79 17.32 2.94
N PRO A 88 -4.20 18.34 2.28
CA PRO A 88 -3.55 19.46 2.96
C PRO A 88 -4.54 20.36 3.73
N HIS A 89 -5.81 20.37 3.33
CA HIS A 89 -6.91 21.13 3.92
C HIS A 89 -7.66 20.37 5.03
N LYS A 90 -7.19 19.19 5.42
CA LYS A 90 -7.77 18.34 6.46
C LYS A 90 -6.75 18.11 7.57
N ASN A 91 -7.16 18.17 8.83
CA ASN A 91 -6.30 17.74 9.94
C ASN A 91 -6.08 16.22 9.93
N VAL A 92 -5.24 15.72 10.85
CA VAL A 92 -4.91 14.29 10.94
C VAL A 92 -6.18 13.45 11.12
N MET A 93 -7.06 13.80 12.06
CA MET A 93 -8.30 13.07 12.29
C MET A 93 -9.18 13.01 11.05
N GLN A 94 -9.31 14.11 10.34
CA GLN A 94 -10.09 14.18 9.10
C GLN A 94 -9.47 13.39 7.95
N ASN A 95 -8.14 13.31 7.89
CA ASN A 95 -7.44 12.43 6.96
C ASN A 95 -7.71 10.96 7.26
N LEU A 96 -7.59 10.55 8.53
CA LEU A 96 -7.86 9.18 8.98
C LEU A 96 -9.29 8.75 8.66
N LEU A 97 -10.26 9.60 8.93
CA LEU A 97 -11.68 9.31 8.74
C LEU A 97 -12.14 9.37 7.28
N PHE A 98 -11.31 9.82 6.35
CA PHE A 98 -11.76 10.04 4.96
C PHE A 98 -12.30 8.77 4.30
N GLY A 99 -11.58 7.66 4.38
CA GLY A 99 -12.05 6.36 3.86
C GLY A 99 -12.98 5.63 4.83
N PHE A 100 -12.73 5.76 6.12
CA PHE A 100 -13.47 5.06 7.18
C PHE A 100 -14.98 5.30 7.15
N LYS A 101 -15.41 6.53 6.85
CA LYS A 101 -16.83 6.90 6.78
C LYS A 101 -17.59 6.22 5.63
N HIS A 102 -16.88 5.74 4.61
CA HIS A 102 -17.49 5.05 3.46
C HIS A 102 -17.58 3.54 3.64
N ILE A 103 -16.98 3.00 4.71
CA ILE A 103 -17.07 1.56 5.03
C ILE A 103 -18.23 1.34 5.99
N ARG A 104 -19.11 0.40 5.63
CA ARG A 104 -20.22 0.00 6.50
C ARG A 104 -19.69 -0.53 7.82
N PRO A 105 -20.31 -0.22 8.97
CA PRO A 105 -19.81 -0.63 10.29
C PRO A 105 -19.45 -2.11 10.38
N GLU A 106 -20.30 -2.99 9.82
CA GLU A 106 -20.10 -4.44 9.82
C GLU A 106 -18.93 -4.92 8.96
N GLN A 107 -18.40 -4.07 8.09
CA GLN A 107 -17.25 -4.35 7.23
C GLN A 107 -15.94 -3.75 7.75
N ARG A 108 -16.01 -2.99 8.85
CA ARG A 108 -14.81 -2.41 9.46
C ARG A 108 -14.02 -3.49 10.17
N GLN A 109 -12.77 -3.62 9.80
CA GLN A 109 -11.83 -4.57 10.43
C GLN A 109 -11.13 -3.96 11.65
N PHE A 110 -11.05 -2.63 11.70
CA PHE A 110 -10.29 -1.92 12.73
C PHE A 110 -11.09 -0.73 13.26
N GLU A 111 -11.01 -0.56 14.58
CA GLU A 111 -11.54 0.63 15.25
C GLU A 111 -10.56 1.81 15.12
N LEU A 112 -11.10 3.02 15.07
CA LEU A 112 -10.33 4.25 14.94
C LEU A 112 -9.30 4.39 16.06
N ASP A 113 -9.74 4.24 17.31
CA ASP A 113 -8.89 4.42 18.48
C ASP A 113 -7.74 3.41 18.52
N TYR A 114 -8.00 2.18 18.08
CA TYR A 114 -6.96 1.17 17.97
C TYR A 114 -5.86 1.58 16.97
N ILE A 115 -6.23 2.03 15.78
CA ILE A 115 -5.27 2.47 14.75
C ILE A 115 -4.53 3.74 15.18
N VAL A 116 -5.21 4.69 15.79
CA VAL A 116 -4.59 5.92 16.33
C VAL A 116 -3.52 5.58 17.36
N LYS A 117 -3.84 4.67 18.30
CA LYS A 117 -2.91 4.21 19.33
C LYS A 117 -1.76 3.36 18.73
N LEU A 118 -2.08 2.41 17.83
CA LEU A 118 -1.09 1.56 17.16
C LEU A 118 -0.01 2.39 16.49
N LEU A 119 -0.41 3.49 15.81
CA LEU A 119 0.48 4.36 15.04
C LEU A 119 1.00 5.57 15.85
N LYS A 120 0.69 5.65 17.15
CA LYS A 120 1.09 6.75 18.05
C LYS A 120 0.69 8.13 17.51
N LEU A 121 -0.57 8.29 17.13
CA LEU A 121 -1.11 9.51 16.52
C LEU A 121 -1.96 10.35 17.48
N GLU A 122 -2.14 9.94 18.74
CA GLU A 122 -3.07 10.54 19.71
C GLU A 122 -2.84 12.04 19.87
N HIS A 123 -1.58 12.47 19.96
CA HIS A 123 -1.19 13.86 20.16
C HIS A 123 -1.13 14.70 18.87
N LEU A 124 -1.45 14.07 17.72
CA LEU A 124 -1.36 14.69 16.39
C LEU A 124 -2.73 14.95 15.75
N THR A 125 -3.81 14.41 16.31
CA THR A 125 -5.14 14.33 15.68
C THR A 125 -5.67 15.66 15.15
N GLU A 126 -5.38 16.76 15.85
CA GLU A 126 -5.82 18.11 15.47
C GLU A 126 -4.81 18.88 14.61
N ARG A 127 -3.62 18.30 14.36
CA ARG A 127 -2.59 18.97 13.56
C ARG A 127 -2.92 18.94 12.08
N MET A 128 -2.53 20.00 11.38
CA MET A 128 -2.57 20.05 9.91
C MET A 128 -1.32 19.39 9.32
N PRO A 129 -1.40 18.78 8.12
CA PRO A 129 -0.27 18.07 7.48
C PRO A 129 1.00 18.89 7.35
N ILE A 130 0.91 20.19 7.15
CA ILE A 130 2.07 21.09 7.05
C ILE A 130 2.90 21.15 8.35
N LYS A 131 2.29 20.82 9.50
CA LYS A 131 2.95 20.83 10.82
C LYS A 131 3.48 19.46 11.23
N LEU A 132 3.47 18.47 10.33
CA LEU A 132 3.91 17.11 10.57
C LEU A 132 5.29 16.87 9.98
N SER A 133 6.13 16.10 10.70
CA SER A 133 7.36 15.53 10.16
C SER A 133 7.06 14.52 9.05
N GLY A 134 8.07 14.13 8.26
CA GLY A 134 7.93 13.11 7.23
C GLY A 134 7.42 11.78 7.78
N GLY A 135 7.97 11.32 8.90
CA GLY A 135 7.54 10.08 9.56
C GLY A 135 6.12 10.16 10.12
N GLU A 136 5.72 11.32 10.68
CA GLU A 136 4.33 11.54 11.13
C GLU A 136 3.35 11.50 9.94
N LYS A 137 3.70 12.14 8.81
CA LYS A 137 2.88 12.08 7.58
C LYS A 137 2.69 10.65 7.09
N GLN A 138 3.76 9.85 7.09
CA GLN A 138 3.69 8.44 6.67
C GLN A 138 2.81 7.62 7.62
N ARG A 139 2.92 7.81 8.93
CA ARG A 139 2.02 7.15 9.90
C ARG A 139 0.55 7.53 9.69
N VAL A 140 0.26 8.80 9.40
CA VAL A 140 -1.11 9.24 9.10
C VAL A 140 -1.62 8.62 7.79
N ALA A 141 -0.81 8.58 6.73
CA ALA A 141 -1.17 7.95 5.46
C ALA A 141 -1.44 6.44 5.64
N LEU A 142 -0.60 5.77 6.44
CA LEU A 142 -0.78 4.36 6.79
C LEU A 142 -2.08 4.14 7.57
N GLY A 143 -2.37 4.97 8.58
CA GLY A 143 -3.61 4.92 9.34
C GLY A 143 -4.85 5.12 8.47
N ARG A 144 -4.81 6.08 7.56
CA ARG A 144 -5.88 6.31 6.57
C ARG A 144 -6.11 5.07 5.69
N ALA A 145 -5.04 4.44 5.24
CA ALA A 145 -5.11 3.23 4.41
C ALA A 145 -5.69 2.03 5.19
N LEU A 146 -5.27 1.83 6.45
CA LEU A 146 -5.76 0.74 7.31
C LEU A 146 -7.24 0.91 7.67
N LEU A 147 -7.66 2.13 8.01
CA LEU A 147 -9.05 2.43 8.36
C LEU A 147 -10.04 2.25 7.21
N TYR A 148 -9.55 2.17 5.97
CA TYR A 148 -10.35 1.75 4.82
C TYR A 148 -10.64 0.24 4.83
N SER A 149 -10.11 -0.52 5.81
CA SER A 149 -10.27 -1.99 5.93
C SER A 149 -9.86 -2.73 4.65
N PRO A 150 -8.62 -2.57 4.21
CA PRO A 150 -8.19 -3.04 2.91
C PRO A 150 -8.02 -4.57 2.86
N GLN A 151 -8.27 -5.17 1.70
CA GLN A 151 -7.93 -6.57 1.41
C GLN A 151 -6.44 -6.75 1.09
N LEU A 152 -5.77 -5.70 0.62
CA LEU A 152 -4.36 -5.66 0.29
C LEU A 152 -3.81 -4.25 0.57
N LEU A 153 -2.67 -4.17 1.24
CA LEU A 153 -1.94 -2.93 1.47
C LEU A 153 -0.81 -2.82 0.44
N LEU A 154 -0.82 -1.74 -0.31
CA LEU A 154 0.20 -1.40 -1.31
C LEU A 154 1.03 -0.23 -0.78
N LEU A 155 2.34 -0.41 -0.71
CA LEU A 155 3.28 0.53 -0.11
C LEU A 155 4.32 0.91 -1.17
N ASP A 156 4.20 2.12 -1.75
CA ASP A 156 5.10 2.61 -2.80
C ASP A 156 6.21 3.45 -2.19
N GLU A 157 7.38 2.86 -2.01
CA GLU A 157 8.58 3.47 -1.42
C GLU A 157 8.28 4.28 -0.14
N PRO A 158 7.56 3.72 0.85
CA PRO A 158 6.97 4.50 1.95
C PRO A 158 8.00 5.14 2.88
N LEU A 159 9.27 4.75 2.79
CA LEU A 159 10.34 5.27 3.65
C LEU A 159 11.43 6.05 2.89
N SER A 160 11.32 6.20 1.57
CA SER A 160 12.38 6.80 0.74
C SER A 160 12.70 8.27 1.09
N ALA A 161 11.72 9.02 1.58
CA ALA A 161 11.89 10.42 1.99
C ALA A 161 12.38 10.58 3.45
N LEU A 162 12.71 9.48 4.15
CA LEU A 162 13.09 9.50 5.55
C LEU A 162 14.57 9.15 5.73
N ASP A 163 15.21 9.78 6.70
CA ASP A 163 16.54 9.38 7.14
C ASP A 163 16.53 8.06 7.92
N SER A 164 17.70 7.51 8.19
CA SER A 164 17.86 6.20 8.82
C SER A 164 17.25 6.10 10.24
N ALA A 165 17.21 7.22 10.99
CA ALA A 165 16.63 7.25 12.32
C ALA A 165 15.10 7.14 12.24
N HIS A 166 14.47 7.93 11.38
CA HIS A 166 13.01 7.88 11.18
C HIS A 166 12.55 6.56 10.51
N LYS A 167 13.36 5.96 9.61
CA LYS A 167 13.07 4.62 9.06
C LYS A 167 12.94 3.58 10.17
N LYS A 168 13.87 3.56 11.13
CA LYS A 168 13.86 2.64 12.29
C LYS A 168 12.62 2.81 13.18
N GLU A 169 12.05 4.00 13.22
CA GLU A 169 10.79 4.24 13.95
C GLU A 169 9.55 3.70 13.24
N ILE A 170 9.55 3.69 11.90
CA ILE A 170 8.38 3.30 11.10
C ILE A 170 8.31 1.80 10.82
N ILE A 171 9.44 1.13 10.58
CA ILE A 171 9.48 -0.31 10.27
C ILE A 171 8.73 -1.17 11.29
N PRO A 172 8.83 -0.93 12.62
CA PRO A 172 8.05 -1.70 13.60
C PRO A 172 6.53 -1.62 13.41
N PHE A 173 6.01 -0.56 12.82
CA PHE A 173 4.57 -0.47 12.51
C PHE A 173 4.19 -1.43 11.39
N PHE A 174 5.01 -1.56 10.34
CA PHE A 174 4.77 -2.54 9.29
C PHE A 174 4.87 -3.98 9.81
N GLN A 175 5.82 -4.25 10.72
CA GLN A 175 5.93 -5.56 11.39
C GLN A 175 4.68 -5.87 12.22
N LYS A 176 4.13 -4.91 12.95
CA LYS A 176 2.86 -5.07 13.69
C LYS A 176 1.68 -5.30 12.74
N ILE A 177 1.60 -4.61 11.62
CA ILE A 177 0.56 -4.83 10.61
C ILE A 177 0.63 -6.28 10.10
N LYS A 178 1.84 -6.79 9.82
CA LYS A 178 2.05 -8.18 9.41
C LYS A 178 1.60 -9.17 10.47
N THR A 179 2.00 -8.97 11.73
CA THR A 179 1.81 -9.97 12.80
C THR A 179 0.46 -9.88 13.49
N GLU A 180 -0.02 -8.67 13.76
CA GLU A 180 -1.24 -8.42 14.53
C GLU A 180 -2.47 -8.30 13.62
N LEU A 181 -2.38 -7.49 12.54
CA LEU A 181 -3.51 -7.24 11.66
C LEU A 181 -3.65 -8.27 10.53
N LYS A 182 -2.56 -8.97 10.19
CA LYS A 182 -2.50 -10.03 9.16
C LYS A 182 -3.02 -9.58 7.79
N ILE A 183 -2.87 -8.28 7.46
CA ILE A 183 -3.23 -7.74 6.16
C ILE A 183 -2.13 -8.11 5.18
N PRO A 184 -2.43 -8.69 4.01
CA PRO A 184 -1.45 -8.88 2.96
C PRO A 184 -0.84 -7.56 2.51
N MET A 185 0.49 -7.54 2.28
CA MET A 185 1.22 -6.32 1.89
C MET A 185 2.11 -6.59 0.67
N LEU A 186 2.10 -5.65 -0.27
CA LEU A 186 3.13 -5.51 -1.30
C LEU A 186 3.97 -4.27 -0.96
N TYR A 187 5.22 -4.48 -0.58
CA TYR A 187 6.15 -3.44 -0.17
C TYR A 187 7.17 -3.16 -1.27
N VAL A 188 7.09 -1.98 -1.86
CA VAL A 188 8.00 -1.54 -2.92
C VAL A 188 9.11 -0.71 -2.31
N SER A 189 10.36 -1.05 -2.60
CA SER A 189 11.52 -0.25 -2.21
C SER A 189 12.71 -0.49 -3.17
N HIS A 190 13.58 0.50 -3.29
CA HIS A 190 14.90 0.37 -3.89
C HIS A 190 15.99 0.09 -2.82
N ASP A 191 15.62 0.03 -1.55
CA ASP A 191 16.47 -0.35 -0.42
C ASP A 191 16.11 -1.78 0.03
N LYS A 192 16.96 -2.74 -0.35
CA LYS A 192 16.75 -4.15 -0.04
C LYS A 192 16.70 -4.41 1.47
N SER A 193 17.47 -3.66 2.24
CA SER A 193 17.52 -3.83 3.70
C SER A 193 16.20 -3.50 4.40
N GLU A 194 15.39 -2.61 3.85
CA GLU A 194 14.03 -2.35 4.34
C GLU A 194 13.12 -3.56 4.12
N ILE A 195 13.18 -4.15 2.91
CA ILE A 195 12.35 -5.29 2.54
C ILE A 195 12.71 -6.51 3.42
N GLU A 196 14.00 -6.80 3.59
CA GLU A 196 14.49 -7.94 4.35
C GLU A 196 14.08 -7.92 5.83
N GLN A 197 13.80 -6.74 6.40
CA GLN A 197 13.25 -6.61 7.74
C GLN A 197 11.77 -7.02 7.84
N LEU A 198 11.07 -7.11 6.71
CA LEU A 198 9.64 -7.44 6.65
C LEU A 198 9.39 -8.84 6.07
N THR A 199 10.17 -9.24 5.06
CA THR A 199 9.98 -10.50 4.35
C THR A 199 11.25 -10.98 3.65
N HIS A 200 11.34 -12.31 3.43
CA HIS A 200 12.34 -12.92 2.56
C HIS A 200 11.80 -13.22 1.14
N GLU A 201 10.49 -13.02 0.94
CA GLU A 201 9.87 -13.17 -0.38
C GLU A 201 10.05 -11.86 -1.17
N ILE A 202 10.99 -11.85 -2.12
CA ILE A 202 11.35 -10.66 -2.88
C ILE A 202 11.20 -10.93 -4.37
N TRP A 203 10.40 -10.12 -5.04
CA TRP A 203 10.32 -10.07 -6.49
C TRP A 203 11.28 -9.02 -7.03
N TYR A 204 12.06 -9.38 -8.03
CA TYR A 204 13.09 -8.54 -8.63
C TYR A 204 12.63 -8.03 -10.00
N LEU A 205 12.88 -6.72 -10.27
CA LEU A 205 12.57 -6.04 -11.52
C LEU A 205 13.82 -5.47 -12.16
#